data_84b452802488da17596e2867e86695ae
#
_entry.id   84b452802488da17596e2867e86695ae
#
_cell.length_a   1.000
_cell.length_b   1.000
_cell.length_c   1.000
_cell.angle_alpha   90.00
_cell.angle_beta   90.00
_cell.angle_gamma   90.00
#
_symmetry.space_group_name_H-M   'P 1'
#
loop_
_entity.id
_entity.type
_entity.pdbx_description
1 polymer ?
#
loop_
_entity_poly.entity_id
_entity_poly.type
_entity_poly.pdbx_seq_one_letter_code
_entity_poly.pdbx_strand_id
1 'polypeptide(L)'
;MQDASNMSVVSGKEVAMYCKSFVKINPNGVDLAPIQVAKLPMDLTVFLQGTKRGFLGSESQLVTEKETILPDESGFYFFERGGMYELRFPGVSIPPTCTGFAFPRSSINRLGIIKLETAVFDSGYEGEPTQVIFTPINARVHESEAVIQLVLIRNEKPAETLYSGFYQGEKRTAPQTS
;
A
#
# COMPACT_ATOMS: atom_id res chain seq x y z
N MET A 1 -0.90 -37.97 14.34
CA MET A 1 -0.19 -37.25 13.28
C MET A 1 -0.54 -35.79 13.47
N GLN A 2 0.38 -34.99 14.00
CA GLN A 2 0.20 -33.54 14.06
C GLN A 2 0.31 -33.03 12.64
N ASP A 3 -0.78 -32.42 12.20
CA ASP A 3 -0.81 -31.68 10.93
C ASP A 3 0.22 -30.57 11.06
N ALA A 4 1.34 -30.71 10.37
CA ALA A 4 2.33 -29.66 10.30
C ALA A 4 1.66 -28.48 9.57
N SER A 5 1.22 -27.47 10.33
CA SER A 5 0.74 -26.22 9.79
C SER A 5 1.89 -25.55 9.05
N ASN A 6 2.03 -25.85 7.77
CA ASN A 6 3.09 -25.31 6.94
C ASN A 6 2.75 -23.86 6.58
N MET A 7 3.69 -22.97 6.85
CA MET A 7 3.69 -21.63 6.33
C MET A 7 3.57 -21.71 4.80
N SER A 8 2.55 -21.09 4.22
CA SER A 8 2.24 -21.23 2.79
C SER A 8 1.72 -19.92 2.18
N VAL A 9 1.98 -19.75 0.91
CA VAL A 9 1.41 -18.64 0.12
C VAL A 9 -0.07 -18.90 -0.09
N VAL A 10 -0.90 -17.91 0.21
CA VAL A 10 -2.36 -17.96 0.03
C VAL A 10 -2.70 -17.81 -1.45
N SER A 11 -3.66 -18.58 -1.95
CA SER A 11 -4.11 -18.48 -3.34
C SER A 11 -4.69 -17.09 -3.64
N GLY A 12 -4.50 -16.58 -4.86
CA GLY A 12 -5.05 -15.28 -5.25
C GLY A 12 -6.56 -15.17 -5.14
N LYS A 13 -7.28 -16.29 -5.35
CA LYS A 13 -8.74 -16.33 -5.15
C LYS A 13 -9.13 -16.08 -3.69
N GLU A 14 -8.36 -16.62 -2.76
CA GLU A 14 -8.59 -16.39 -1.33
C GLU A 14 -8.16 -14.97 -0.94
N VAL A 15 -7.02 -14.47 -1.45
CA VAL A 15 -6.58 -13.09 -1.22
C VAL A 15 -7.64 -12.07 -1.67
N ALA A 16 -8.30 -12.32 -2.80
CA ALA A 16 -9.35 -11.45 -3.34
C ALA A 16 -10.54 -11.27 -2.36
N MET A 17 -10.81 -12.23 -1.50
CA MET A 17 -11.87 -12.15 -0.49
C MET A 17 -11.58 -11.10 0.59
N TYR A 18 -10.35 -10.71 0.74
CA TYR A 18 -9.89 -9.72 1.73
C TYR A 18 -9.64 -8.34 1.14
N CYS A 19 -9.96 -8.12 -0.14
CA CYS A 19 -9.81 -6.84 -0.83
C CYS A 19 -11.18 -6.27 -1.20
N LYS A 20 -11.40 -4.97 -0.98
CA LYS A 20 -12.63 -4.28 -1.39
C LYS A 20 -12.78 -4.22 -2.91
N SER A 21 -11.69 -4.03 -3.62
CA SER A 21 -11.62 -4.12 -5.08
C SER A 21 -10.21 -4.49 -5.53
N PHE A 22 -10.10 -4.98 -6.76
CA PHE A 22 -8.84 -5.38 -7.37
C PHE A 22 -8.97 -5.35 -8.90
N VAL A 23 -7.81 -5.30 -9.58
CA VAL A 23 -7.76 -5.30 -11.05
C VAL A 23 -7.75 -6.73 -11.60
N LYS A 24 -6.95 -7.61 -10.97
CA LYS A 24 -6.76 -8.98 -11.46
C LYS A 24 -6.42 -9.94 -10.33
N ILE A 25 -6.93 -11.16 -10.44
CA ILE A 25 -6.53 -12.29 -9.59
C ILE A 25 -5.40 -13.04 -10.29
N ASN A 26 -4.27 -13.19 -9.61
CA ASN A 26 -3.12 -14.01 -10.02
C ASN A 26 -3.09 -15.31 -9.19
N PRO A 27 -2.28 -16.31 -9.54
CA PRO A 27 -2.19 -17.55 -8.77
C PRO A 27 -1.91 -17.34 -7.26
N ASN A 28 -1.04 -16.39 -6.92
CA ASN A 28 -0.52 -16.20 -5.57
C ASN A 28 -0.79 -14.79 -5.00
N GLY A 29 -1.82 -14.09 -5.49
CA GLY A 29 -2.14 -12.76 -5.01
C GLY A 29 -3.10 -12.01 -5.92
N VAL A 30 -3.33 -10.73 -5.61
CA VAL A 30 -4.19 -9.85 -6.41
C VAL A 30 -3.47 -8.57 -6.78
N ASP A 31 -3.73 -8.10 -7.98
CA ASP A 31 -3.20 -6.85 -8.49
C ASP A 31 -4.13 -5.68 -8.11
N LEU A 32 -3.56 -4.62 -7.53
CA LEU A 32 -4.28 -3.44 -7.08
C LEU A 32 -3.84 -2.19 -7.86
N ALA A 33 -4.82 -1.43 -8.33
CA ALA A 33 -4.63 -0.07 -8.85
C ALA A 33 -4.81 0.94 -7.72
N PRO A 34 -4.11 2.09 -7.75
CA PRO A 34 -4.32 3.15 -6.78
C PRO A 34 -5.69 3.79 -6.95
N ILE A 35 -6.32 4.17 -5.85
CA ILE A 35 -7.57 4.94 -5.82
C ILE A 35 -7.32 6.43 -5.60
N GLN A 36 -6.12 6.78 -5.20
CA GLN A 36 -5.66 8.15 -5.04
C GLN A 36 -4.14 8.22 -5.22
N VAL A 37 -3.68 9.31 -5.81
CA VAL A 37 -2.26 9.63 -5.98
C VAL A 37 -2.00 11.01 -5.41
N ALA A 38 -0.92 11.16 -4.65
CA ALA A 38 -0.46 12.45 -4.17
C ALA A 38 1.06 12.58 -4.36
N LYS A 39 1.51 13.74 -4.83
CA LYS A 39 2.93 14.09 -4.92
C LYS A 39 3.44 14.51 -3.54
N LEU A 40 4.57 13.98 -3.14
CA LEU A 40 5.23 14.34 -1.88
C LEU A 40 6.18 15.51 -2.13
N PRO A 41 6.27 16.48 -1.20
CA PRO A 41 7.26 17.55 -1.29
C PRO A 41 8.67 16.96 -1.18
N MET A 42 9.60 17.41 -2.03
CA MET A 42 10.98 16.93 -2.08
C MET A 42 11.97 17.84 -1.34
N ASP A 43 11.54 19.02 -0.96
CA ASP A 43 12.31 20.03 -0.25
C ASP A 43 12.02 20.08 1.25
N LEU A 44 11.18 19.17 1.73
CA LEU A 44 10.80 19.09 3.14
C LEU A 44 11.87 18.37 3.97
N THR A 45 12.33 19.01 5.03
CA THR A 45 13.12 18.35 6.07
C THR A 45 12.18 17.70 7.09
N VAL A 46 12.20 16.37 7.15
CA VAL A 46 11.41 15.61 8.11
C VAL A 46 12.26 15.19 9.29
N PHE A 47 11.83 15.51 10.51
CA PHE A 47 12.44 15.03 11.74
C PHE A 47 11.67 13.83 12.28
N LEU A 48 12.35 12.71 12.45
CA LEU A 48 11.81 11.54 13.15
C LEU A 48 12.38 11.55 14.56
N GLN A 49 11.54 11.83 15.53
CA GLN A 49 11.91 11.74 16.95
C GLN A 49 11.16 10.58 17.58
N GLY A 50 11.90 9.57 18.04
CA GLY A 50 11.34 8.44 18.75
C GLY A 50 10.73 8.91 20.06
N THR A 51 9.48 8.60 20.30
CA THR A 51 8.80 8.79 21.57
C THR A 51 8.46 7.44 22.19
N LYS A 52 8.25 7.40 23.51
CA LYS A 52 7.86 6.17 24.22
C LYS A 52 6.54 5.55 23.77
N ARG A 53 5.77 6.28 22.97
CA ARG A 53 4.59 5.78 22.27
C ARG A 53 4.68 6.21 20.81
N GLY A 54 5.00 5.22 19.96
CA GLY A 54 4.79 5.22 18.53
C GLY A 54 4.81 6.59 17.97
N PHE A 55 5.89 7.05 18.03
CA PHE A 55 6.45 8.07 17.38
C PHE A 55 5.70 8.78 16.28
N LEU A 56 4.73 8.24 15.72
CA LEU A 56 3.88 8.81 14.71
C LEU A 56 2.57 9.33 15.32
N GLY A 57 2.61 9.94 16.49
CA GLY A 57 1.49 10.72 17.00
C GLY A 57 1.00 11.75 15.99
N SER A 58 0.20 12.68 16.40
CA SER A 58 -0.37 13.75 15.56
C SER A 58 0.65 14.48 14.66
N GLU A 59 1.91 14.41 15.00
CA GLU A 59 3.00 15.03 14.23
C GLU A 59 3.54 14.20 13.08
N SER A 60 3.18 12.94 12.96
CA SER A 60 3.40 12.20 11.70
C SER A 60 2.50 12.72 10.57
N GLN A 61 1.56 13.55 10.92
CA GLN A 61 0.81 14.37 9.96
C GLN A 61 1.69 15.44 9.30
N LEU A 62 2.98 15.44 9.56
CA LEU A 62 3.93 16.44 9.07
C LEU A 62 4.14 16.41 7.56
N VAL A 63 3.76 15.37 6.86
CA VAL A 63 3.65 15.44 5.40
C VAL A 63 2.23 15.87 5.05
N THR A 64 1.83 17.03 5.55
CA THR A 64 0.47 17.53 5.37
C THR A 64 0.26 18.23 4.04
N GLU A 65 1.32 18.68 3.40
CA GLU A 65 1.24 19.40 2.12
C GLU A 65 1.48 18.45 0.94
N LYS A 66 0.61 17.45 0.83
CA LYS A 66 0.62 16.56 -0.34
C LYS A 66 -0.24 17.18 -1.44
N GLU A 67 0.33 17.29 -2.62
CA GLU A 67 -0.42 17.70 -3.80
C GLU A 67 -1.18 16.49 -4.39
N THR A 68 -2.50 16.52 -4.36
CA THR A 68 -3.30 15.48 -5.02
C THR A 68 -3.14 15.58 -6.53
N ILE A 69 -2.74 14.47 -7.15
CA ILE A 69 -2.62 14.35 -8.59
C ILE A 69 -3.87 13.69 -9.14
N LEU A 70 -4.52 14.35 -10.07
CA LEU A 70 -5.65 13.80 -10.81
C LEU A 70 -5.19 13.23 -12.15
N PRO A 71 -5.85 12.18 -12.66
CA PRO A 71 -5.59 11.71 -14.01
C PRO A 71 -6.04 12.76 -15.02
N ASP A 72 -5.38 12.78 -16.18
CA ASP A 72 -5.80 13.62 -17.31
C ASP A 72 -7.12 13.11 -17.94
N GLU A 73 -7.65 13.82 -18.94
CA GLU A 73 -8.90 13.46 -19.63
C GLU A 73 -8.86 12.06 -20.27
N SER A 74 -7.69 11.50 -20.48
CA SER A 74 -7.48 10.14 -21.01
C SER A 74 -7.26 9.11 -19.89
N GLY A 75 -7.42 9.49 -18.62
CA GLY A 75 -7.29 8.62 -17.46
C GLY A 75 -5.85 8.33 -17.04
N PHE A 76 -4.86 9.13 -17.47
CA PHE A 76 -3.46 8.91 -17.10
C PHE A 76 -2.97 9.84 -16.00
N TYR A 77 -2.40 9.29 -14.94
CA TYR A 77 -1.54 10.02 -14.02
C TYR A 77 -0.20 10.32 -14.70
N PHE A 78 0.31 11.52 -14.51
CA PHE A 78 1.64 11.90 -14.92
C PHE A 78 2.59 11.96 -13.72
N PHE A 79 3.63 11.16 -13.75
CA PHE A 79 4.70 11.12 -12.76
C PHE A 79 5.96 11.79 -13.33
N GLU A 80 6.37 12.89 -12.73
CA GLU A 80 7.54 13.63 -13.13
C GLU A 80 8.83 12.94 -12.69
N ARG A 81 9.86 13.08 -13.52
CA ARG A 81 11.21 12.59 -13.21
C ARG A 81 11.70 13.16 -11.89
N GLY A 82 12.22 12.28 -11.02
CA GLY A 82 12.75 12.64 -9.71
C GLY A 82 11.68 12.87 -8.65
N GLY A 83 10.39 12.68 -8.99
CA GLY A 83 9.29 12.84 -8.05
C GLY A 83 9.09 11.64 -7.14
N MET A 84 8.57 11.90 -5.94
CA MET A 84 8.04 10.90 -5.01
C MET A 84 6.52 11.04 -4.93
N TYR A 85 5.83 9.91 -4.94
CA TYR A 85 4.37 9.88 -4.93
C TYR A 85 3.86 8.86 -3.93
N GLU A 86 2.89 9.27 -3.14
CA GLU A 86 2.11 8.35 -2.32
C GLU A 86 0.91 7.85 -3.10
N LEU A 87 0.76 6.55 -3.15
CA LEU A 87 -0.37 5.85 -3.78
C LEU A 87 -1.21 5.22 -2.70
N ARG A 88 -2.51 5.52 -2.66
CA ARG A 88 -3.47 4.85 -1.79
C ARG A 88 -4.23 3.81 -2.56
N PHE A 89 -4.42 2.66 -1.95
CA PHE A 89 -5.06 1.51 -2.57
C PHE A 89 -6.41 1.18 -1.92
N PRO A 90 -7.26 0.40 -2.60
CA PRO A 90 -8.51 -0.08 -2.04
C PRO A 90 -8.33 -0.78 -0.71
N GLY A 91 -9.34 -0.68 0.14
CA GLY A 91 -9.30 -1.31 1.47
C GLY A 91 -8.99 -2.80 1.41
N VAL A 92 -8.14 -3.22 2.33
CA VAL A 92 -7.78 -4.63 2.55
C VAL A 92 -8.00 -5.01 4.01
N SER A 93 -8.22 -6.29 4.25
CA SER A 93 -8.36 -6.86 5.60
C SER A 93 -7.45 -8.07 5.70
N ILE A 94 -6.48 -8.06 6.61
CA ILE A 94 -5.53 -9.16 6.77
C ILE A 94 -6.05 -10.11 7.86
N PRO A 95 -6.31 -11.39 7.52
CA PRO A 95 -6.81 -12.33 8.50
C PRO A 95 -5.84 -12.55 9.67
N PRO A 96 -6.31 -12.92 10.86
CA PRO A 96 -5.45 -13.24 12.01
C PRO A 96 -4.43 -14.34 11.75
N THR A 97 -4.68 -15.16 10.74
CA THR A 97 -3.83 -16.30 10.33
C THR A 97 -2.85 -15.96 9.21
N CYS A 98 -2.76 -14.69 8.79
CA CYS A 98 -1.93 -14.29 7.65
C CYS A 98 -1.09 -13.05 7.95
N THR A 99 0.00 -12.93 7.19
CA THR A 99 0.80 -11.71 7.06
C THR A 99 0.75 -11.27 5.59
N GLY A 100 0.57 -9.98 5.35
CA GLY A 100 0.43 -9.41 4.01
C GLY A 100 1.68 -8.68 3.53
N PHE A 101 1.92 -8.73 2.21
CA PHE A 101 3.00 -8.05 1.52
C PHE A 101 2.48 -7.37 0.26
N ALA A 102 2.91 -6.13 0.02
CA ALA A 102 2.62 -5.42 -1.21
C ALA A 102 3.90 -5.33 -2.06
N PHE A 103 4.00 -6.13 -3.08
CA PHE A 103 5.13 -6.10 -4.02
C PHE A 103 4.83 -5.19 -5.21
N PRO A 104 5.84 -4.50 -5.79
CA PRO A 104 5.65 -3.82 -7.07
C PRO A 104 5.36 -4.85 -8.16
N ARG A 105 4.44 -4.54 -9.07
CA ARG A 105 4.26 -5.39 -10.25
C ARG A 105 5.52 -5.37 -11.11
N SER A 106 5.81 -6.51 -11.73
CA SER A 106 6.99 -6.66 -12.58
C SER A 106 7.01 -5.67 -13.76
N SER A 107 5.84 -5.30 -14.31
CA SER A 107 5.71 -4.28 -15.36
C SER A 107 6.16 -2.91 -14.86
N ILE A 108 5.70 -2.50 -13.68
CA ILE A 108 6.06 -1.22 -13.05
C ILE A 108 7.56 -1.18 -12.75
N ASN A 109 8.10 -2.25 -12.17
CA ASN A 109 9.52 -2.34 -11.86
C ASN A 109 10.40 -2.28 -13.12
N ARG A 110 10.00 -2.94 -14.21
CA ARG A 110 10.73 -2.92 -15.50
C ARG A 110 10.70 -1.56 -16.20
N LEU A 111 9.71 -0.71 -15.92
CA LEU A 111 9.68 0.68 -16.37
C LEU A 111 10.66 1.58 -15.57
N GLY A 112 11.30 1.06 -14.53
CA GLY A 112 12.21 1.81 -13.67
C GLY A 112 11.52 2.61 -12.57
N ILE A 113 10.23 2.42 -12.36
CA ILE A 113 9.51 3.01 -11.22
C ILE A 113 9.84 2.18 -9.98
N ILE A 114 10.34 2.84 -8.96
CA ILE A 114 10.83 2.21 -7.73
C ILE A 114 9.75 2.35 -6.65
N LYS A 115 9.19 1.23 -6.19
CA LYS A 115 8.37 1.22 -4.99
C LYS A 115 9.29 1.16 -3.77
N LEU A 116 9.12 2.09 -2.84
CA LEU A 116 9.80 2.03 -1.56
C LEU A 116 9.18 0.94 -0.71
N GLU A 117 10.02 0.10 -0.11
CA GLU A 117 9.52 -0.97 0.74
C GLU A 117 8.97 -0.39 2.06
N THR A 118 7.86 -0.95 2.47
CA THR A 118 7.23 -0.65 3.76
C THR A 118 7.28 -1.88 4.66
N ALA A 119 6.83 -1.73 5.90
CA ALA A 119 6.61 -2.87 6.76
C ALA A 119 5.54 -3.82 6.17
N VAL A 120 5.49 -5.03 6.70
CA VAL A 120 4.44 -6.00 6.39
C VAL A 120 3.07 -5.46 6.84
N PHE A 121 2.01 -5.95 6.24
CA PHE A 121 0.67 -5.82 6.80
C PHE A 121 0.48 -6.90 7.85
N ASP A 122 0.44 -6.47 9.09
CA ASP A 122 0.29 -7.38 10.23
C ASP A 122 -1.07 -8.09 10.22
N SER A 123 -1.12 -9.24 10.89
CA SER A 123 -2.36 -9.96 11.15
C SER A 123 -3.39 -9.07 11.84
N GLY A 124 -4.60 -9.01 11.31
CA GLY A 124 -5.68 -8.16 11.84
C GLY A 124 -5.68 -6.72 11.34
N TYR A 125 -4.72 -6.30 10.50
CA TYR A 125 -4.79 -4.98 9.85
C TYR A 125 -6.02 -4.88 8.95
N GLU A 126 -6.73 -3.76 9.05
CA GLU A 126 -7.81 -3.38 8.15
C GLU A 126 -7.66 -1.90 7.80
N GLY A 127 -7.71 -1.55 6.52
CA GLY A 127 -7.59 -0.16 6.08
C GLY A 127 -7.35 -0.01 4.59
N GLU A 128 -7.15 1.24 4.14
CA GLU A 128 -6.77 1.61 2.78
C GLU A 128 -5.26 1.85 2.74
N PRO A 129 -4.45 0.83 2.40
CA PRO A 129 -3.00 0.93 2.53
C PRO A 129 -2.41 1.95 1.57
N THR A 130 -1.36 2.62 2.01
CA THR A 130 -0.57 3.53 1.19
C THR A 130 0.81 2.95 0.91
N GLN A 131 1.33 3.24 -0.30
CA GLN A 131 2.68 2.89 -0.72
C GLN A 131 3.32 4.11 -1.36
N VAL A 132 4.63 4.25 -1.21
CA VAL A 132 5.38 5.34 -1.83
C VAL A 132 6.18 4.80 -3.01
N ILE A 133 6.15 5.54 -4.12
CA ILE A 133 7.00 5.28 -5.29
C ILE A 133 7.93 6.46 -5.53
N PHE A 134 9.09 6.16 -6.10
CA PHE A 134 10.01 7.14 -6.67
C PHE A 134 10.15 6.89 -8.17
N THR A 135 10.12 7.96 -8.96
CA THR A 135 10.18 7.87 -10.42
C THR A 135 11.43 8.55 -10.95
N PRO A 136 12.48 7.81 -11.34
CA PRO A 136 13.70 8.38 -11.92
C PRO A 136 13.52 8.89 -13.36
N ILE A 137 12.37 8.61 -13.96
CA ILE A 137 11.99 9.01 -15.32
C ILE A 137 10.60 9.64 -15.32
N ASN A 138 10.24 10.36 -16.39
CA ASN A 138 8.85 10.73 -16.62
C ASN A 138 8.05 9.48 -16.98
N ALA A 139 6.91 9.27 -16.34
CA ALA A 139 6.05 8.13 -16.62
C ALA A 139 4.58 8.56 -16.70
N ARG A 140 3.81 7.88 -17.54
CA ARG A 140 2.35 7.98 -17.56
C ARG A 140 1.78 6.61 -17.23
N VAL A 141 0.91 6.55 -16.24
CA VAL A 141 0.26 5.30 -15.80
C VAL A 141 -1.24 5.53 -15.79
N HIS A 142 -1.97 4.69 -16.48
CA HIS A 142 -3.42 4.79 -16.52
C HIS A 142 -4.01 4.45 -15.14
N GLU A 143 -5.07 5.15 -14.72
CA GLU A 143 -5.71 4.99 -13.40
C GLU A 143 -6.19 3.56 -13.10
N SER A 144 -6.54 2.81 -14.15
CA SER A 144 -6.93 1.39 -14.02
C SER A 144 -5.74 0.42 -13.98
N GLU A 145 -4.50 0.92 -14.19
CA GLU A 145 -3.33 0.04 -14.20
C GLU A 145 -2.92 -0.33 -12.77
N ALA A 146 -2.78 -1.62 -12.53
CA ALA A 146 -2.31 -2.08 -11.25
C ALA A 146 -0.83 -1.76 -11.04
N VAL A 147 -0.48 -1.25 -9.88
CA VAL A 147 0.89 -0.87 -9.51
C VAL A 147 1.51 -1.89 -8.58
N ILE A 148 0.73 -2.46 -7.68
CA ILE A 148 1.19 -3.46 -6.71
C ILE A 148 0.44 -4.78 -6.86
N GLN A 149 1.07 -5.83 -6.36
CA GLN A 149 0.45 -7.13 -6.10
C GLN A 149 0.41 -7.36 -4.59
N LEU A 150 -0.76 -7.57 -4.03
CA LEU A 150 -0.94 -8.01 -2.65
C LEU A 150 -0.81 -9.54 -2.59
N VAL A 151 0.08 -10.01 -1.72
CA VAL A 151 0.31 -11.43 -1.43
C VAL A 151 0.09 -11.65 0.06
N LEU A 152 -0.59 -12.73 0.42
CA LEU A 152 -0.71 -13.16 1.81
C LEU A 152 0.06 -14.45 2.02
N ILE A 153 0.75 -14.52 3.15
CA ILE A 153 1.41 -15.74 3.63
C ILE A 153 0.66 -16.21 4.88
N ARG A 154 0.26 -17.47 4.88
CA ARG A 154 -0.37 -18.08 6.04
C ARG A 154 0.68 -18.32 7.10
N ASN A 155 0.42 -17.84 8.31
CA ASN A 155 1.28 -18.05 9.47
C ASN A 155 1.17 -19.50 9.94
N GLU A 156 2.24 -20.02 10.52
CA GLU A 156 2.22 -21.36 11.15
C GLU A 156 1.15 -21.48 12.25
N LYS A 157 0.99 -20.38 13.01
CA LYS A 157 -0.06 -20.23 14.02
C LYS A 157 -0.74 -18.88 13.87
N PRO A 158 -2.02 -18.75 14.25
CA PRO A 158 -2.65 -17.43 14.34
C PRO A 158 -1.83 -16.50 15.22
N ALA A 159 -1.81 -15.20 14.86
CA ALA A 159 -1.13 -14.21 15.67
C ALA A 159 -1.76 -14.13 17.06
N GLU A 160 -0.95 -14.14 18.10
CA GLU A 160 -1.40 -13.99 19.49
C GLU A 160 -1.95 -12.58 19.76
N THR A 161 -1.40 -11.58 19.05
CA THR A 161 -1.82 -10.19 19.14
C THR A 161 -2.14 -9.68 17.74
N LEU A 162 -3.33 -9.09 17.58
CA LEU A 162 -3.74 -8.50 16.33
C LEU A 162 -3.25 -7.05 16.25
N TYR A 163 -3.09 -6.57 15.02
CA TYR A 163 -2.71 -5.19 14.77
C TYR A 163 -3.71 -4.22 15.40
N SER A 164 -3.18 -3.30 16.21
CA SER A 164 -3.93 -2.22 16.86
C SER A 164 -3.21 -0.87 16.75
N GLY A 165 -2.33 -0.75 15.74
CA GLY A 165 -1.53 0.44 15.51
C GLY A 165 -2.31 1.61 14.94
N PHE A 166 -1.61 2.72 14.73
CA PHE A 166 -2.16 4.00 14.27
C PHE A 166 -2.94 3.91 12.95
N TYR A 167 -2.58 2.99 12.06
CA TYR A 167 -3.20 2.84 10.74
C TYR A 167 -4.41 1.87 10.73
N GLN A 168 -4.85 1.37 11.90
CA GLN A 168 -6.02 0.52 11.96
C GLN A 168 -7.28 1.29 11.59
N GLY A 169 -8.04 0.77 10.63
CA GLY A 169 -9.27 1.41 10.14
C GLY A 169 -9.04 2.69 9.34
N GLU A 170 -7.81 2.93 8.86
CA GLU A 170 -7.46 4.15 8.15
C GLU A 170 -8.35 4.35 6.92
N LYS A 171 -9.19 5.36 7.00
CA LYS A 171 -9.92 5.97 5.90
C LYS A 171 -9.48 7.42 5.84
N ARG A 172 -8.45 7.71 5.07
CA ARG A 172 -8.10 9.12 4.85
C ARG A 172 -9.16 9.73 3.95
N THR A 173 -10.01 10.57 4.55
CA THR A 173 -10.89 11.45 3.78
C THR A 173 -10.03 12.32 2.87
N ALA A 174 -10.41 12.42 1.59
CA ALA A 174 -9.82 13.40 0.69
C ALA A 174 -9.85 14.78 1.35
N PRO A 175 -8.83 15.64 1.17
CA PRO A 175 -8.90 17.00 1.63
C PRO A 175 -10.17 17.64 1.05
N GLN A 176 -10.99 18.24 1.93
CA GLN A 176 -12.13 19.03 1.49
C GLN A 176 -11.56 20.21 0.72
N THR A 177 -11.83 20.26 -0.58
CA THR A 177 -11.57 21.44 -1.38
C THR A 177 -12.49 22.54 -0.88
N SER A 178 -11.93 23.50 -0.17
CA SER A 178 -12.55 24.80 0.17
C SER A 178 -12.48 25.72 -1.02
#